data_2b1cb216a61c6a9cfe5b447ddba64156
#
_entry.id   2b1cb216a61c6a9cfe5b447ddba64156
#
_cell.length_a   1.000
_cell.length_b   1.000
_cell.length_c   1.000
_cell.angle_alpha   90.00
_cell.angle_beta   90.00
_cell.angle_gamma   90.00
#
_symmetry.space_group_name_H-M   'P 1'
#
loop_
_entity.id
_entity.type
_entity.pdbx_description
1 polymer ?
#
loop_
_entity_poly.entity_id
_entity_poly.type
_entity_poly.pdbx_seq_one_letter_code
_entity_poly.pdbx_strand_id
1 'polypeptide(L)'
;MGKSLSQWDDSIFSNFVVRYGFDLSEKVESYSIGMKTLFLLGLCICSQADLLILDEPTQHLDPTVRLEVMSLLKEYVDGERSAIVSSHEIFELEEYATHLAIIKEGRIIYTDSIDEAKEKHRIIEKGESLQEGEVVGLVVQNVLVKTNSDVGRYPKLNEIVVAYLTGKSERRLALK
;
A
#
# COMPACT_ATOMS: atom_id res chain seq x y z
N MET A 1 7.95 15.09 23.88
CA MET A 1 8.24 14.12 24.96
C MET A 1 7.94 12.75 24.38
N GLY A 2 8.95 11.95 24.03
CA GLY A 2 8.72 10.60 23.49
C GLY A 2 8.10 9.72 24.57
N LYS A 3 6.94 9.13 24.26
CA LYS A 3 6.38 8.08 25.10
C LYS A 3 7.38 6.91 25.08
N SER A 4 7.81 6.49 26.24
CA SER A 4 8.64 5.31 26.46
C SER A 4 7.94 4.07 25.90
N LEU A 5 8.70 3.03 25.54
CA LEU A 5 8.25 1.65 25.25
C LEU A 5 7.41 0.99 26.41
N SER A 6 6.83 1.79 27.28
CA SER A 6 6.06 1.41 28.48
C SER A 6 4.59 1.04 28.19
N GLN A 7 4.18 0.92 26.94
CA GLN A 7 2.79 0.57 26.60
C GLN A 7 2.65 -0.85 26.05
N TRP A 8 3.64 -1.71 26.24
CA TRP A 8 3.55 -3.12 25.91
C TRP A 8 2.33 -3.77 26.57
N ASP A 9 1.52 -4.47 25.81
CA ASP A 9 0.34 -5.18 26.28
C ASP A 9 0.56 -6.70 26.23
N ASP A 10 0.82 -7.28 27.40
CA ASP A 10 1.02 -8.73 27.56
C ASP A 10 -0.23 -9.53 27.21
N SER A 11 -1.42 -8.96 27.36
CA SER A 11 -2.68 -9.65 27.05
C SER A 11 -2.87 -9.77 25.53
N ILE A 12 -2.56 -8.72 24.78
CA ILE A 12 -2.58 -8.74 23.33
C ILE A 12 -1.55 -9.76 22.82
N PHE A 13 -0.33 -9.74 23.35
CA PHE A 13 0.71 -10.69 22.95
C PHE A 13 0.32 -12.13 23.24
N SER A 14 -0.20 -12.41 24.43
CA SER A 14 -0.64 -13.77 24.80
C SER A 14 -1.75 -14.29 23.88
N ASN A 15 -2.73 -13.45 23.57
CA ASN A 15 -3.80 -13.78 22.63
C ASN A 15 -3.26 -14.02 21.22
N PHE A 16 -2.30 -13.20 20.78
CA PHE A 16 -1.66 -13.33 19.48
C PHE A 16 -0.89 -14.66 19.37
N VAL A 17 -0.09 -15.01 20.38
CA VAL A 17 0.65 -16.27 20.44
C VAL A 17 -0.30 -17.47 20.33
N VAL A 18 -1.40 -17.46 21.08
CA VAL A 18 -2.40 -18.54 21.04
C VAL A 18 -3.11 -18.60 19.68
N ARG A 19 -3.53 -17.46 19.14
CA ARG A 19 -4.24 -17.35 17.84
C ARG A 19 -3.44 -17.96 16.70
N TYR A 20 -2.12 -17.71 16.68
CA TYR A 20 -1.23 -18.14 15.60
C TYR A 20 -0.41 -19.40 15.91
N GLY A 21 -0.60 -19.98 17.08
CA GLY A 21 0.05 -21.24 17.47
C GLY A 21 1.57 -21.13 17.61
N PHE A 22 2.07 -20.00 18.08
CA PHE A 22 3.52 -19.85 18.34
C PHE A 22 3.95 -20.64 19.57
N ASP A 23 4.99 -21.46 19.42
CA ASP A 23 5.68 -22.11 20.54
C ASP A 23 6.86 -21.24 20.98
N LEU A 24 6.66 -20.48 22.06
CA LEU A 24 7.70 -19.58 22.60
C LEU A 24 8.93 -20.33 23.18
N SER A 25 8.92 -21.66 23.27
CA SER A 25 10.10 -22.45 23.61
C SER A 25 11.03 -22.66 22.42
N GLU A 26 10.54 -22.49 21.19
CA GLU A 26 11.33 -22.59 19.98
C GLU A 26 12.09 -21.28 19.69
N LYS A 27 13.20 -21.43 18.96
CA LYS A 27 13.93 -20.25 18.48
C LYS A 27 13.21 -19.66 17.27
N VAL A 28 13.16 -18.34 17.18
CA VAL A 28 12.54 -17.63 16.03
C VAL A 28 13.17 -18.05 14.69
N GLU A 29 14.45 -18.44 14.69
CA GLU A 29 15.14 -18.93 13.49
C GLU A 29 14.51 -20.19 12.90
N SER A 30 13.84 -21.03 13.73
CA SER A 30 13.17 -22.26 13.28
C SER A 30 11.86 -22.01 12.56
N TYR A 31 11.25 -20.83 12.75
CA TYR A 31 9.98 -20.48 12.12
C TYR A 31 10.11 -20.33 10.60
N SER A 32 9.05 -20.66 9.87
CA SER A 32 8.93 -20.33 8.45
C SER A 32 9.00 -18.81 8.21
N ILE A 33 9.24 -18.38 6.97
CA ILE A 33 9.28 -16.96 6.63
C ILE A 33 7.95 -16.27 7.02
N GLY A 34 6.81 -16.89 6.70
CA GLY A 34 5.50 -16.36 7.07
C GLY A 34 5.28 -16.26 8.58
N MET A 35 5.66 -17.29 9.33
CA MET A 35 5.59 -17.25 10.80
C MET A 35 6.50 -16.17 11.40
N LYS A 36 7.71 -15.99 10.87
CA LYS A 36 8.60 -14.89 11.29
C LYS A 36 7.97 -13.53 11.07
N THR A 37 7.40 -13.32 9.89
CA THR A 37 6.73 -12.05 9.56
C THR A 37 5.55 -11.78 10.49
N LEU A 38 4.67 -12.77 10.69
CA LEU A 38 3.55 -12.66 11.63
C LEU A 38 4.02 -12.40 13.05
N PHE A 39 5.06 -13.13 13.52
CA PHE A 39 5.60 -12.94 14.86
C PHE A 39 6.15 -11.53 15.07
N LEU A 40 6.95 -11.01 14.12
CA LEU A 40 7.49 -9.65 14.17
C LEU A 40 6.38 -8.59 14.12
N LEU A 41 5.36 -8.78 13.26
CA LEU A 41 4.20 -7.90 13.22
C LEU A 41 3.44 -7.91 14.56
N GLY A 42 3.25 -9.10 15.16
CA GLY A 42 2.65 -9.23 16.49
C GLY A 42 3.39 -8.42 17.55
N LEU A 43 4.74 -8.47 17.57
CA LEU A 43 5.56 -7.67 18.46
C LEU A 43 5.35 -6.16 18.22
N CYS A 44 5.28 -5.73 16.95
CA CYS A 44 4.99 -4.32 16.61
C CYS A 44 3.61 -3.89 17.11
N ILE A 45 2.58 -4.70 16.89
CA ILE A 45 1.21 -4.42 17.36
C ILE A 45 1.14 -4.35 18.89
N CYS A 46 1.80 -5.28 19.59
CA CYS A 46 1.83 -5.31 21.05
C CYS A 46 2.58 -4.12 21.68
N SER A 47 3.46 -3.47 20.92
CA SER A 47 4.14 -2.25 21.35
C SER A 47 3.23 -1.06 21.50
N GLN A 48 1.99 -1.12 20.98
CA GLN A 48 0.99 -0.06 21.02
C GLN A 48 1.51 1.29 20.52
N ALA A 49 2.42 1.30 19.55
CA ALA A 49 2.97 2.51 18.94
C ALA A 49 1.89 3.31 18.20
N ASP A 50 1.95 4.62 18.22
CA ASP A 50 0.99 5.48 17.48
C ASP A 50 1.18 5.35 15.95
N LEU A 51 2.39 4.96 15.50
CA LEU A 51 2.74 4.79 14.08
C LEU A 51 3.59 3.54 13.89
N LEU A 52 3.18 2.67 12.97
CA LEU A 52 4.01 1.59 12.42
C LEU A 52 4.60 2.00 11.07
N ILE A 53 5.88 1.66 10.84
CA ILE A 53 6.52 1.80 9.53
C ILE A 53 7.02 0.41 9.13
N LEU A 54 6.45 -0.13 8.07
CA LEU A 54 6.66 -1.50 7.62
C LEU A 54 7.15 -1.50 6.17
N ASP A 55 8.28 -2.13 5.96
CA ASP A 55 8.89 -2.26 4.62
C ASP A 55 8.58 -3.64 4.05
N GLU A 56 7.79 -3.69 2.97
CA GLU A 56 7.38 -4.90 2.26
C GLU A 56 6.88 -6.05 3.18
N PRO A 57 5.95 -5.80 4.12
CA PRO A 57 5.59 -6.78 5.16
C PRO A 57 4.90 -8.03 4.62
N THR A 58 4.45 -8.03 3.37
CA THR A 58 3.79 -9.17 2.71
C THR A 58 4.68 -9.88 1.70
N GLN A 59 5.93 -9.41 1.52
CA GLN A 59 6.85 -9.98 0.55
C GLN A 59 7.19 -11.46 0.87
N HIS A 60 7.19 -12.29 -0.16
CA HIS A 60 7.48 -13.74 -0.06
C HIS A 60 6.51 -14.55 0.82
N LEU A 61 5.36 -13.99 1.17
CA LEU A 61 4.31 -14.71 1.88
C LEU A 61 3.36 -15.40 0.89
N ASP A 62 2.81 -16.53 1.30
CA ASP A 62 1.70 -17.13 0.58
C ASP A 62 0.43 -16.26 0.71
N PRO A 63 -0.56 -16.40 -0.22
CA PRO A 63 -1.72 -15.53 -0.24
C PRO A 63 -2.53 -15.50 1.06
N THR A 64 -2.59 -16.62 1.78
CA THR A 64 -3.37 -16.72 3.03
C THR A 64 -2.74 -15.90 4.14
N VAL A 65 -1.41 -16.05 4.33
CA VAL A 65 -0.66 -15.29 5.33
C VAL A 65 -0.65 -13.80 4.99
N ARG A 66 -0.60 -13.46 3.71
CA ARG A 66 -0.68 -12.09 3.21
C ARG A 66 -1.96 -11.39 3.64
N LEU A 67 -3.11 -12.03 3.41
CA LEU A 67 -4.42 -11.53 3.84
C LEU A 67 -4.48 -11.35 5.36
N GLU A 68 -3.90 -12.28 6.12
CA GLU A 68 -3.85 -12.20 7.57
C GLU A 68 -3.04 -10.99 8.05
N VAL A 69 -1.85 -10.76 7.46
CA VAL A 69 -1.01 -9.57 7.76
C VAL A 69 -1.78 -8.28 7.49
N MET A 70 -2.43 -8.18 6.33
CA MET A 70 -3.20 -6.97 5.98
C MET A 70 -4.42 -6.76 6.87
N SER A 71 -5.12 -7.83 7.24
CA SER A 71 -6.23 -7.76 8.19
C SER A 71 -5.79 -7.29 9.57
N LEU A 72 -4.66 -7.79 10.08
CA LEU A 72 -4.08 -7.35 11.34
C LEU A 72 -3.70 -5.86 11.31
N LEU A 73 -3.11 -5.41 10.21
CA LEU A 73 -2.77 -3.99 10.04
C LEU A 73 -4.03 -3.11 10.01
N LYS A 74 -5.09 -3.56 9.33
CA LYS A 74 -6.37 -2.86 9.31
C LYS A 74 -6.99 -2.76 10.70
N GLU A 75 -6.99 -3.86 11.46
CA GLU A 75 -7.45 -3.87 12.85
C GLU A 75 -6.61 -2.92 13.73
N TYR A 76 -5.30 -2.85 13.48
CA TYR A 76 -4.38 -1.99 14.23
C TYR A 76 -4.63 -0.50 14.01
N VAL A 77 -4.88 -0.08 12.77
CA VAL A 77 -5.11 1.34 12.41
C VAL A 77 -6.54 1.81 12.69
N ASP A 78 -7.34 0.99 13.35
CA ASP A 78 -8.66 1.41 13.84
C ASP A 78 -8.49 2.43 14.98
N GLY A 79 -9.04 3.62 14.80
CA GLY A 79 -8.99 4.69 15.76
C GLY A 79 -7.85 5.70 15.58
N GLU A 80 -6.98 5.85 16.58
CA GLU A 80 -5.95 6.92 16.60
C GLU A 80 -4.58 6.50 16.05
N ARG A 81 -4.42 5.24 15.61
CA ARG A 81 -3.14 4.72 15.15
C ARG A 81 -3.01 4.78 13.63
N SER A 82 -1.77 4.78 13.16
CA SER A 82 -1.45 4.81 11.74
C SER A 82 -0.40 3.76 11.37
N ALA A 83 -0.41 3.34 10.12
CA ALA A 83 0.64 2.51 9.54
C ALA A 83 1.08 3.09 8.18
N ILE A 84 2.39 3.11 7.96
CA ILE A 84 3.00 3.36 6.64
C ILE A 84 3.55 2.02 6.16
N VAL A 85 3.07 1.58 5.02
CA VAL A 85 3.44 0.29 4.43
C VAL A 85 4.03 0.53 3.05
N SER A 86 5.27 0.09 2.81
CA SER A 86 5.79 -0.02 1.45
C SER A 86 5.32 -1.35 0.84
N SER A 87 4.93 -1.34 -0.41
CA SER A 87 4.60 -2.55 -1.16
C SER A 87 4.70 -2.32 -2.66
N HIS A 88 5.05 -3.35 -3.40
CA HIS A 88 4.91 -3.42 -4.85
C HIS A 88 3.65 -4.20 -5.29
N GLU A 89 2.90 -4.78 -4.34
CA GLU A 89 1.63 -5.48 -4.57
C GLU A 89 0.45 -4.50 -4.48
N ILE A 90 0.22 -3.77 -5.57
CA ILE A 90 -0.72 -2.64 -5.61
C ILE A 90 -2.16 -3.06 -5.30
N PHE A 91 -2.55 -4.30 -5.65
CA PHE A 91 -3.91 -4.80 -5.38
C PHE A 91 -4.23 -4.87 -3.89
N GLU A 92 -3.24 -5.22 -3.06
CA GLU A 92 -3.41 -5.24 -1.61
C GLU A 92 -3.60 -3.84 -1.05
N LEU A 93 -2.82 -2.88 -1.56
CA LEU A 93 -2.94 -1.48 -1.14
C LEU A 93 -4.32 -0.89 -1.50
N GLU A 94 -4.88 -1.26 -2.65
CA GLU A 94 -6.19 -0.76 -3.09
C GLU A 94 -7.33 -1.12 -2.16
N GLU A 95 -7.24 -2.28 -1.48
CA GLU A 95 -8.27 -2.79 -0.58
C GLU A 95 -8.11 -2.26 0.86
N TYR A 96 -6.87 -2.06 1.32
CA TYR A 96 -6.59 -1.82 2.73
C TYR A 96 -6.09 -0.40 3.03
N ALA A 97 -5.44 0.28 2.08
CA ALA A 97 -4.91 1.61 2.30
C ALA A 97 -5.95 2.71 2.01
N THR A 98 -5.86 3.81 2.73
CA THR A 98 -6.68 5.02 2.51
C THR A 98 -5.96 6.06 1.67
N HIS A 99 -4.63 6.08 1.74
CA HIS A 99 -3.78 7.05 1.05
C HIS A 99 -2.64 6.34 0.34
N LEU A 100 -2.12 6.96 -0.70
CA LEU A 100 -0.92 6.49 -1.40
C LEU A 100 0.12 7.59 -1.54
N ALA A 101 1.38 7.17 -1.57
CA ALA A 101 2.49 7.98 -2.00
C ALA A 101 3.32 7.18 -3.01
N ILE A 102 3.53 7.73 -4.22
CA ILE A 102 4.34 7.09 -5.24
C ILE A 102 5.75 7.67 -5.16
N ILE A 103 6.73 6.80 -4.96
CA ILE A 103 8.14 7.17 -4.83
C ILE A 103 8.90 6.72 -6.07
N LYS A 104 9.66 7.61 -6.67
CA LYS A 104 10.58 7.34 -7.78
C LYS A 104 11.91 8.04 -7.55
N GLU A 105 13.01 7.30 -7.66
CA GLU A 105 14.37 7.85 -7.50
C GLU A 105 14.55 8.64 -6.20
N GLY A 106 14.00 8.12 -5.08
CA GLY A 106 14.10 8.74 -3.76
C GLY A 106 13.22 10.00 -3.56
N ARG A 107 12.29 10.28 -4.48
CA ARG A 107 11.39 11.44 -4.40
C ARG A 107 9.94 11.00 -4.44
N ILE A 108 9.10 11.62 -3.63
CA ILE A 108 7.66 11.48 -3.77
C ILE A 108 7.24 12.26 -5.02
N ILE A 109 6.68 11.55 -6.01
CA ILE A 109 6.22 12.11 -7.27
C ILE A 109 4.71 12.32 -7.34
N TYR A 110 3.97 11.63 -6.47
CA TYR A 110 2.54 11.79 -6.29
C TYR A 110 2.11 11.36 -4.89
N THR A 111 1.12 12.03 -4.32
CA THR A 111 0.44 11.64 -3.08
C THR A 111 -0.99 12.14 -3.09
N ASP A 112 -1.91 11.30 -2.65
CA ASP A 112 -3.33 11.63 -2.48
C ASP A 112 -4.03 10.54 -1.65
N SER A 113 -5.32 10.73 -1.28
CA SER A 113 -6.17 9.60 -0.92
C SER A 113 -6.42 8.72 -2.15
N ILE A 114 -6.70 7.43 -1.95
CA ILE A 114 -6.95 6.51 -3.07
C ILE A 114 -8.21 6.92 -3.84
N ASP A 115 -9.24 7.34 -3.14
CA ASP A 115 -10.50 7.78 -3.75
C ASP A 115 -10.30 9.04 -4.60
N GLU A 116 -9.67 10.07 -4.05
CA GLU A 116 -9.34 11.30 -4.77
C GLU A 116 -8.42 11.04 -5.99
N ALA A 117 -7.46 10.12 -5.83
CA ALA A 117 -6.59 9.72 -6.93
C ALA A 117 -7.39 9.10 -8.10
N LYS A 118 -8.38 8.26 -7.81
CA LYS A 118 -9.26 7.69 -8.82
C LYS A 118 -10.20 8.74 -9.43
N GLU A 119 -10.73 9.65 -8.63
CA GLU A 119 -11.64 10.68 -9.10
C GLU A 119 -10.99 11.71 -9.98
N LYS A 120 -9.76 12.13 -9.67
CA LYS A 120 -9.00 13.15 -10.42
C LYS A 120 -8.38 12.63 -11.73
N HIS A 121 -8.47 11.34 -12.00
CA HIS A 121 -7.85 10.74 -13.18
C HIS A 121 -8.85 10.01 -14.07
N ARG A 122 -8.51 9.94 -15.37
CA ARG A 122 -9.28 9.18 -16.37
C ARG A 122 -8.32 8.42 -17.27
N ILE A 123 -8.78 7.27 -17.73
CA ILE A 123 -8.14 6.53 -18.83
C ILE A 123 -8.84 6.93 -20.13
N ILE A 124 -8.06 7.50 -21.05
CA ILE A 124 -8.49 7.86 -22.40
C ILE A 124 -8.05 6.75 -23.34
N GLU A 125 -8.99 6.18 -24.07
CA GLU A 125 -8.73 5.14 -25.05
C GLU A 125 -8.30 5.74 -26.40
N LYS A 126 -7.68 4.92 -27.25
CA LYS A 126 -7.23 5.35 -28.57
C LYS A 126 -8.41 5.79 -29.44
N GLY A 127 -8.39 7.07 -29.85
CA GLY A 127 -9.46 7.68 -30.66
C GLY A 127 -10.38 8.63 -29.89
N GLU A 128 -10.30 8.66 -28.58
CA GLU A 128 -10.97 9.66 -27.76
C GLU A 128 -10.13 10.95 -27.73
N SER A 129 -10.80 12.11 -27.72
CA SER A 129 -10.12 13.41 -27.65
C SER A 129 -10.17 13.99 -26.24
N LEU A 130 -9.01 14.39 -25.73
CA LEU A 130 -8.91 15.14 -24.50
C LEU A 130 -9.08 16.64 -24.80
N GLN A 131 -10.12 17.27 -24.25
CA GLN A 131 -10.34 18.72 -24.42
C GLN A 131 -9.55 19.52 -23.39
N GLU A 132 -9.43 19.01 -22.13
CA GLU A 132 -8.74 19.67 -21.04
C GLU A 132 -8.17 18.63 -20.07
N GLY A 133 -6.92 18.81 -19.66
CA GLY A 133 -6.26 17.95 -18.68
C GLY A 133 -4.76 17.79 -18.90
N GLU A 134 -4.10 17.18 -17.94
CA GLU A 134 -2.68 16.91 -17.99
C GLU A 134 -2.44 15.40 -18.27
N VAL A 135 -1.66 15.10 -19.29
CA VAL A 135 -1.19 13.73 -19.56
C VAL A 135 -0.20 13.33 -18.49
N VAL A 136 -0.52 12.28 -17.74
CA VAL A 136 0.32 11.71 -16.69
C VAL A 136 1.29 10.70 -17.29
N GLY A 137 0.77 9.71 -18.03
CA GLY A 137 1.59 8.67 -18.62
C GLY A 137 0.78 7.66 -19.44
N LEU A 138 1.46 6.64 -19.95
CA LEU A 138 0.85 5.56 -20.71
C LEU A 138 0.50 4.39 -19.81
N VAL A 139 -0.62 3.73 -20.13
CA VAL A 139 -1.08 2.50 -19.51
C VAL A 139 -1.42 1.52 -20.64
N VAL A 140 -0.47 0.65 -20.98
CA VAL A 140 -0.56 -0.24 -22.15
C VAL A 140 -0.73 0.57 -23.45
N GLN A 141 -1.93 0.60 -24.03
CA GLN A 141 -2.24 1.37 -25.26
C GLN A 141 -3.07 2.63 -24.98
N ASN A 142 -3.42 2.88 -23.73
CA ASN A 142 -4.26 3.99 -23.29
C ASN A 142 -3.43 5.05 -22.57
N VAL A 143 -4.02 6.20 -22.35
CA VAL A 143 -3.37 7.34 -21.69
C VAL A 143 -4.04 7.64 -20.38
N LEU A 144 -3.28 7.72 -19.28
CA LEU A 144 -3.77 8.29 -18.03
C LEU A 144 -3.65 9.81 -18.09
N VAL A 145 -4.74 10.47 -17.82
CA VAL A 145 -4.82 11.93 -17.74
C VAL A 145 -5.35 12.37 -16.38
N LYS A 146 -4.86 13.50 -15.90
CA LYS A 146 -5.44 14.20 -14.74
C LYS A 146 -6.40 15.26 -15.27
N THR A 147 -7.70 15.12 -14.96
CA THR A 147 -8.75 16.01 -15.49
C THR A 147 -9.99 15.95 -14.60
N ASN A 148 -10.75 17.04 -14.60
CA ASN A 148 -12.08 17.09 -13.99
C ASN A 148 -13.20 16.86 -15.02
N SER A 149 -12.85 16.64 -16.30
CA SER A 149 -13.83 16.39 -17.36
C SER A 149 -14.37 14.97 -17.28
N ASP A 150 -15.63 14.79 -17.62
CA ASP A 150 -16.28 13.47 -17.68
C ASP A 150 -16.00 12.81 -19.04
N VAL A 151 -14.74 12.37 -19.20
CA VAL A 151 -14.22 11.70 -20.42
C VAL A 151 -13.56 10.39 -20.05
N GLY A 152 -13.60 9.42 -20.96
CA GLY A 152 -12.98 8.12 -20.73
C GLY A 152 -13.57 7.36 -19.52
N ARG A 153 -12.78 6.51 -18.89
CA ARG A 153 -13.19 5.72 -17.72
C ARG A 153 -12.32 6.02 -16.49
N TYR A 154 -12.83 5.67 -15.31
CA TYR A 154 -12.05 5.71 -14.09
C TYR A 154 -10.91 4.69 -14.12
N PRO A 155 -9.71 5.06 -13.66
CA PRO A 155 -8.58 4.16 -13.58
C PRO A 155 -8.69 3.20 -12.38
N LYS A 156 -8.03 2.06 -12.48
CA LYS A 156 -7.65 1.24 -11.33
C LYS A 156 -6.40 1.83 -10.68
N LEU A 157 -6.14 1.53 -9.40
CA LEU A 157 -4.99 2.05 -8.69
C LEU A 157 -3.66 1.69 -9.37
N ASN A 158 -3.51 0.45 -9.85
CA ASN A 158 -2.31 0.01 -10.56
C ASN A 158 -2.05 0.82 -11.84
N GLU A 159 -3.10 1.25 -12.55
CA GLU A 159 -2.96 2.07 -13.75
C GLU A 159 -2.42 3.47 -13.42
N ILE A 160 -2.88 4.05 -12.31
CA ILE A 160 -2.36 5.32 -11.79
C ILE A 160 -0.88 5.18 -11.46
N VAL A 161 -0.52 4.18 -10.65
CA VAL A 161 0.86 3.96 -10.19
C VAL A 161 1.80 3.75 -11.39
N VAL A 162 1.44 2.86 -12.32
CA VAL A 162 2.25 2.57 -13.51
C VAL A 162 2.44 3.83 -14.36
N ALA A 163 1.38 4.61 -14.61
CA ALA A 163 1.47 5.84 -15.40
C ALA A 163 2.40 6.88 -14.77
N TYR A 164 2.34 7.07 -13.45
CA TYR A 164 3.26 7.99 -12.76
C TYR A 164 4.70 7.51 -12.79
N LEU A 165 4.94 6.22 -12.63
CA LEU A 165 6.29 5.65 -12.67
C LEU A 165 6.93 5.68 -14.06
N THR A 166 6.12 5.52 -15.14
CA THR A 166 6.61 5.48 -16.54
C THR A 166 6.52 6.84 -17.23
N GLY A 167 5.59 7.70 -16.86
CA GLY A 167 5.04 8.81 -17.63
C GLY A 167 5.98 9.94 -18.07
N LYS A 168 7.21 10.03 -17.58
CA LYS A 168 8.15 11.06 -18.08
C LYS A 168 9.03 10.58 -19.25
N SER A 169 9.21 9.28 -19.41
CA SER A 169 10.07 8.74 -20.47
C SER A 169 9.37 8.62 -21.81
N GLU A 170 8.03 8.53 -21.84
CA GLU A 170 7.24 8.18 -23.03
C GLU A 170 6.39 9.33 -23.57
N ARG A 171 6.42 10.53 -22.97
CA ARG A 171 5.68 11.73 -23.45
C ARG A 171 5.97 12.09 -24.92
N ARG A 172 7.08 11.61 -25.51
CA ARG A 172 7.45 11.88 -26.89
C ARG A 172 6.78 10.97 -27.91
N LEU A 173 6.17 9.87 -27.51
CA LEU A 173 5.59 8.87 -28.41
C LEU A 173 4.06 8.97 -28.59
N ALA A 174 3.36 9.62 -27.65
CA ALA A 174 1.89 9.67 -27.64
C ALA A 174 1.27 10.82 -28.45
N LEU A 175 2.09 11.74 -28.99
CA LEU A 175 1.62 12.92 -29.74
C LEU A 175 1.99 12.88 -31.24
N LYS A 176 2.11 11.68 -31.84
CA LYS A 176 2.24 11.54 -33.30
C LYS A 176 1.07 10.77 -33.88
#